data_60ac013b0cfe262c195f67c321a84cc1
#
_entry.id   60ac013b0cfe262c195f67c321a84cc1
#
_cell.length_a   1.000
_cell.length_b   1.000
_cell.length_c   1.000
_cell.angle_alpha   90.00
_cell.angle_beta   90.00
_cell.angle_gamma   90.00
#
_symmetry.space_group_name_H-M   'P 1'
#
loop_
_entity.id
_entity.type
_entity.pdbx_description
1 polymer ?
#
loop_
_entity_poly.entity_id
_entity_poly.type
_entity_poly.pdbx_seq_one_letter_code
_entity_poly.pdbx_strand_id
1 'polypeptide(L)'
;MQDRRSFLQRLALSTGAVILMPAVSRCGAPQGASPTTATRNPDEPIRTEPAGWDAIAYNRERGNAGFIPATYQAAINAESGPKEALGKHLPYLPVVGSVPAGFIAMMWGDPSKGYGRHPNAVKSEANNQVGHWYDWIRVRKAEEGETEELQSSYSDWPGTAPGDNGAYAVFGEGDITADGGKNTIYLAALPAGVTSGDRVHIWAHCLTHGEYVAFLTIP
;
A
#
# COMPACT_ATOMS: atom_id res chain seq x y z
N MET A 1 18.57 23.89 17.36
CA MET A 1 19.27 22.64 17.00
C MET A 1 18.94 21.63 18.09
N GLN A 2 17.93 20.79 17.89
CA GLN A 2 17.59 19.71 18.81
C GLN A 2 18.18 18.40 18.30
N ASP A 3 18.86 17.73 19.22
CA ASP A 3 19.73 16.58 18.97
C ASP A 3 18.92 15.34 18.59
N ARG A 4 19.25 14.73 17.44
CA ARG A 4 18.62 13.50 16.89
C ARG A 4 18.93 12.23 17.67
N ARG A 5 19.64 12.34 18.81
CA ARG A 5 20.06 11.18 19.62
C ARG A 5 19.04 10.70 20.65
N SER A 6 17.98 11.45 20.93
CA SER A 6 17.02 11.09 22.00
C SER A 6 15.89 10.15 21.56
N PHE A 7 15.77 9.82 20.27
CA PHE A 7 14.71 8.94 19.76
C PHE A 7 15.00 7.44 19.93
N LEU A 8 16.27 7.04 20.05
CA LEU A 8 16.67 5.62 20.09
C LEU A 8 16.81 5.04 21.52
N GLN A 9 16.54 5.80 22.58
CA GLN A 9 16.77 5.33 23.96
C GLN A 9 15.53 4.85 24.71
N ARG A 10 14.36 4.71 24.07
CA ARG A 10 13.14 4.26 24.78
C ARG A 10 12.64 2.86 24.39
N LEU A 11 13.48 2.00 23.85
CA LEU A 11 13.12 0.60 23.55
C LEU A 11 14.03 -0.36 24.31
N ALA A 12 13.94 -0.41 25.63
CA ALA A 12 14.45 -1.53 26.43
C ALA A 12 13.76 -1.58 27.80
N LEU A 13 13.36 -2.79 28.17
CA LEU A 13 12.95 -3.27 29.48
C LEU A 13 11.42 -3.34 29.74
N SER A 14 10.87 -4.52 29.41
CA SER A 14 9.88 -5.17 30.28
C SER A 14 10.17 -6.67 30.31
N THR A 15 10.79 -7.10 31.39
CA THR A 15 10.95 -8.50 31.78
C THR A 15 9.60 -9.06 32.25
N GLY A 16 9.05 -10.05 31.53
CA GLY A 16 7.83 -10.73 31.88
C GLY A 16 8.10 -12.10 32.52
N ALA A 17 7.41 -12.39 33.60
CA ALA A 17 7.50 -13.61 34.40
C ALA A 17 6.96 -14.83 33.62
N VAL A 18 7.72 -15.94 33.68
CA VAL A 18 7.32 -17.27 33.22
C VAL A 18 6.41 -17.92 34.26
N ILE A 19 5.17 -18.25 33.92
CA ILE A 19 4.30 -19.11 34.70
C ILE A 19 4.27 -20.49 34.04
N LEU A 20 4.87 -21.48 34.73
CA LEU A 20 4.77 -22.90 34.39
C LEU A 20 3.42 -23.44 34.84
N MET A 21 2.60 -23.96 33.93
CA MET A 21 1.45 -24.80 34.22
C MET A 21 1.66 -26.23 33.71
N PRO A 22 1.19 -27.23 34.45
CA PRO A 22 1.46 -28.65 34.15
C PRO A 22 0.60 -29.17 32.99
N ALA A 23 1.23 -30.00 32.16
CA ALA A 23 0.60 -30.71 31.07
C ALA A 23 -0.38 -31.76 31.55
N VAL A 24 -1.63 -31.72 31.08
CA VAL A 24 -2.57 -32.85 31.17
C VAL A 24 -2.73 -33.41 29.77
N SER A 25 -2.13 -34.59 29.57
CA SER A 25 -2.30 -35.39 28.34
C SER A 25 -3.74 -35.93 28.28
N ARG A 26 -4.45 -35.56 27.21
CA ARG A 26 -5.62 -36.32 26.72
C ARG A 26 -5.40 -36.61 25.23
N CYS A 27 -5.11 -37.86 24.93
CA CYS A 27 -5.20 -38.40 23.58
C CYS A 27 -6.64 -38.38 23.09
N GLY A 28 -6.95 -37.47 22.15
CA GLY A 28 -8.11 -37.54 21.29
C GLY A 28 -7.63 -37.26 19.87
N ALA A 29 -7.82 -38.21 18.97
CA ALA A 29 -7.46 -38.05 17.58
C ALA A 29 -8.22 -36.84 17.00
N PRO A 30 -7.56 -35.91 16.27
CA PRO A 30 -8.26 -34.83 15.60
C PRO A 30 -9.05 -35.42 14.42
N GLN A 31 -10.37 -35.34 14.51
CA GLN A 31 -11.23 -35.47 13.34
C GLN A 31 -10.84 -34.36 12.36
N GLY A 32 -10.51 -34.76 11.13
CA GLY A 32 -10.15 -33.83 10.09
C GLY A 32 -11.27 -32.80 9.89
N ALA A 33 -10.98 -31.56 10.27
CA ALA A 33 -11.77 -30.43 9.84
C ALA A 33 -11.61 -30.29 8.33
N SER A 34 -12.69 -30.52 7.59
CA SER A 34 -12.75 -30.13 6.17
C SER A 34 -12.36 -28.65 6.05
N PRO A 35 -11.55 -28.27 5.07
CA PRO A 35 -11.22 -26.87 4.88
C PRO A 35 -12.54 -26.13 4.62
N THR A 36 -12.97 -25.35 5.60
CA THR A 36 -14.06 -24.40 5.42
C THR A 36 -13.52 -23.36 4.45
N THR A 37 -14.01 -23.39 3.23
CA THR A 37 -13.77 -22.30 2.27
C THR A 37 -14.31 -21.05 2.94
N ALA A 38 -13.44 -20.23 3.50
CA ALA A 38 -13.83 -18.96 4.07
C ALA A 38 -14.53 -18.18 2.95
N THR A 39 -15.79 -17.84 3.17
CA THR A 39 -16.57 -17.05 2.23
C THR A 39 -15.85 -15.71 2.13
N ARG A 40 -15.18 -15.47 0.99
CA ARG A 40 -14.45 -14.24 0.74
C ARG A 40 -15.40 -13.07 0.86
N ASN A 41 -15.06 -12.07 1.66
CA ASN A 41 -15.76 -10.80 1.66
C ASN A 41 -15.66 -10.20 0.24
N PRO A 42 -16.77 -9.94 -0.47
CA PRO A 42 -16.75 -9.44 -1.83
C PRO A 42 -16.00 -8.08 -1.95
N ASP A 43 -15.93 -7.32 -0.87
CA ASP A 43 -15.26 -6.03 -0.83
C ASP A 43 -13.74 -6.17 -0.58
N GLU A 44 -13.27 -7.34 -0.16
CA GLU A 44 -11.87 -7.60 0.08
C GLU A 44 -11.16 -7.97 -1.24
N PRO A 45 -10.02 -7.30 -1.59
CA PRO A 45 -9.31 -7.61 -2.81
C PRO A 45 -8.68 -9.01 -2.78
N ILE A 46 -8.38 -9.54 -3.96
CA ILE A 46 -7.57 -10.77 -4.05
C ILE A 46 -6.20 -10.53 -3.42
N ARG A 47 -5.69 -11.56 -2.74
CA ARG A 47 -4.44 -11.45 -1.97
C ARG A 47 -3.26 -12.17 -2.61
N THR A 48 -3.53 -13.08 -3.53
CA THR A 48 -2.54 -13.84 -4.30
C THR A 48 -2.68 -13.48 -5.76
N GLU A 49 -1.57 -13.31 -6.47
CA GLU A 49 -1.58 -12.96 -7.88
C GLU A 49 -2.05 -14.16 -8.71
N PRO A 50 -3.14 -14.02 -9.48
CA PRO A 50 -3.58 -15.09 -10.36
C PRO A 50 -2.72 -15.17 -11.62
N ALA A 51 -2.69 -16.33 -12.24
CA ALA A 51 -2.07 -16.48 -13.56
C ALA A 51 -2.75 -15.53 -14.57
N GLY A 52 -1.95 -14.84 -15.38
CA GLY A 52 -2.45 -13.86 -16.35
C GLY A 52 -2.93 -12.56 -15.71
N TRP A 53 -2.41 -12.18 -14.56
CA TRP A 53 -2.75 -10.94 -13.88
C TRP A 53 -2.71 -9.72 -14.78
N ASP A 54 -3.81 -8.99 -14.80
CA ASP A 54 -3.96 -7.68 -15.44
C ASP A 54 -4.52 -6.68 -14.42
N ALA A 55 -3.66 -5.81 -13.93
CA ALA A 55 -4.05 -4.81 -12.94
C ALA A 55 -5.09 -3.80 -13.47
N ILE A 56 -5.06 -3.49 -14.76
CA ILE A 56 -6.05 -2.60 -15.39
C ILE A 56 -7.42 -3.28 -15.40
N ALA A 57 -7.50 -4.50 -15.93
CA ALA A 57 -8.75 -5.25 -15.99
C ALA A 57 -9.36 -5.45 -14.60
N TYR A 58 -8.53 -5.89 -13.64
CA TYR A 58 -8.98 -6.16 -12.28
C TYR A 58 -9.54 -4.92 -11.57
N ASN A 59 -8.81 -3.79 -11.55
CA ASN A 59 -9.27 -2.60 -10.86
C ASN A 59 -10.47 -1.96 -11.54
N ARG A 60 -10.60 -2.10 -12.87
CA ARG A 60 -11.79 -1.67 -13.62
C ARG A 60 -13.02 -2.49 -13.21
N GLU A 61 -12.90 -3.80 -13.15
CA GLU A 61 -13.98 -4.71 -12.78
C GLU A 61 -14.38 -4.51 -11.31
N ARG A 62 -13.39 -4.28 -10.43
CA ARG A 62 -13.63 -4.05 -9.01
C ARG A 62 -14.46 -2.80 -8.73
N GLY A 63 -14.28 -1.74 -9.47
CA GLY A 63 -15.13 -0.54 -9.49
C GLY A 63 -15.67 -0.11 -8.13
N ASN A 64 -16.96 -0.36 -7.88
CA ASN A 64 -17.64 0.00 -6.62
C ASN A 64 -17.03 -0.67 -5.38
N ALA A 65 -16.57 -1.91 -5.48
CA ALA A 65 -15.89 -2.60 -4.36
C ALA A 65 -14.53 -1.96 -4.01
N GLY A 66 -13.98 -1.15 -4.92
CA GLY A 66 -12.81 -0.31 -4.68
C GLY A 66 -13.17 1.12 -4.23
N PHE A 67 -14.43 1.40 -3.90
CA PHE A 67 -14.90 2.74 -3.54
C PHE A 67 -14.58 3.82 -4.59
N ILE A 68 -14.38 3.42 -5.84
CA ILE A 68 -14.11 4.35 -6.94
C ILE A 68 -15.38 5.14 -7.24
N PRO A 69 -15.39 6.49 -7.17
CA PRO A 69 -16.56 7.29 -7.44
C PRO A 69 -17.13 7.05 -8.83
N ALA A 70 -18.45 7.01 -8.99
CA ALA A 70 -19.12 6.71 -10.25
C ALA A 70 -18.67 7.60 -11.42
N THR A 71 -18.45 8.89 -11.15
CA THR A 71 -17.90 9.84 -12.14
C THR A 71 -16.49 9.44 -12.60
N TYR A 72 -15.69 8.91 -11.69
CA TYR A 72 -14.35 8.46 -12.01
C TYR A 72 -14.34 7.09 -12.70
N GLN A 73 -15.28 6.19 -12.38
CA GLN A 73 -15.48 4.95 -13.11
C GLN A 73 -15.83 5.24 -14.58
N ALA A 74 -16.64 6.25 -14.86
CA ALA A 74 -16.92 6.68 -16.21
C ALA A 74 -15.64 7.12 -16.95
N ALA A 75 -14.76 7.87 -16.27
CA ALA A 75 -13.47 8.26 -16.83
C ALA A 75 -12.55 7.06 -17.10
N ILE A 76 -12.49 6.08 -16.17
CA ILE A 76 -11.72 4.83 -16.36
C ILE A 76 -12.24 4.01 -17.56
N ASN A 77 -13.54 4.00 -17.79
CA ASN A 77 -14.18 3.24 -18.85
C ASN A 77 -14.21 3.95 -20.22
N ALA A 78 -13.77 5.22 -20.27
CA ALA A 78 -13.58 5.92 -21.56
C ALA A 78 -12.44 5.28 -22.37
N GLU A 79 -12.36 5.59 -23.65
CA GLU A 79 -11.39 4.99 -24.59
C GLU A 79 -9.94 5.11 -24.11
N SER A 80 -9.52 6.30 -23.66
CA SER A 80 -8.17 6.53 -23.10
C SER A 80 -8.07 6.21 -21.60
N GLY A 81 -9.19 5.96 -20.95
CA GLY A 81 -9.30 5.80 -19.50
C GLY A 81 -8.39 4.75 -18.86
N PRO A 82 -8.13 3.60 -19.49
CA PRO A 82 -7.19 2.61 -18.98
C PRO A 82 -5.79 3.17 -18.74
N LYS A 83 -5.30 4.05 -19.59
CA LYS A 83 -3.99 4.71 -19.42
C LYS A 83 -4.08 5.98 -18.57
N GLU A 84 -4.98 6.88 -18.91
CA GLU A 84 -5.02 8.24 -18.37
C GLU A 84 -5.68 8.32 -17.00
N ALA A 85 -6.69 7.51 -16.76
CA ALA A 85 -7.41 7.51 -15.49
C ALA A 85 -6.97 6.39 -14.56
N LEU A 86 -6.94 5.13 -15.00
CA LEU A 86 -6.62 4.01 -14.14
C LEU A 86 -5.11 3.76 -14.02
N GLY A 87 -4.35 3.77 -15.13
CA GLY A 87 -2.91 3.50 -15.10
C GLY A 87 -2.13 4.42 -14.18
N LYS A 88 -2.53 5.69 -14.05
CA LYS A 88 -1.91 6.64 -13.10
C LYS A 88 -2.15 6.28 -11.62
N HIS A 89 -3.07 5.35 -11.32
CA HIS A 89 -3.33 4.84 -9.97
C HIS A 89 -2.69 3.49 -9.69
N LEU A 90 -1.92 2.94 -10.62
CA LEU A 90 -1.16 1.71 -10.41
C LEU A 90 0.25 2.02 -9.90
N PRO A 91 0.70 1.37 -8.81
CA PRO A 91 2.02 1.59 -8.24
C PRO A 91 3.12 1.02 -9.14
N TYR A 92 4.28 1.62 -9.05
CA TYR A 92 5.53 1.09 -9.59
C TYR A 92 6.69 1.43 -8.67
N LEU A 93 7.81 0.75 -8.86
CA LEU A 93 9.04 0.98 -8.11
C LEU A 93 9.96 1.92 -8.90
N PRO A 94 10.13 3.17 -8.45
CA PRO A 94 11.07 4.08 -9.10
C PRO A 94 12.51 3.64 -8.82
N VAL A 95 13.41 3.91 -9.76
CA VAL A 95 14.85 3.77 -9.50
C VAL A 95 15.29 4.91 -8.60
N VAL A 96 15.68 4.59 -7.37
CA VAL A 96 16.14 5.54 -6.34
C VAL A 96 17.48 5.11 -5.77
N GLY A 97 18.23 6.06 -5.21
CA GLY A 97 19.58 5.77 -4.72
C GLY A 97 19.62 4.86 -3.50
N SER A 98 18.69 5.02 -2.56
CA SER A 98 18.57 4.16 -1.38
C SER A 98 17.17 4.23 -0.80
N VAL A 99 16.70 3.11 -0.27
CA VAL A 99 15.44 2.99 0.48
C VAL A 99 15.79 2.57 1.90
N PRO A 100 15.19 3.17 2.94
CA PRO A 100 15.40 2.74 4.32
C PRO A 100 15.08 1.25 4.50
N ALA A 101 15.85 0.55 5.33
CA ALA A 101 15.59 -0.85 5.63
C ALA A 101 14.18 -1.04 6.21
N GLY A 102 13.46 -2.07 5.76
CA GLY A 102 12.08 -2.34 6.16
C GLY A 102 11.03 -1.48 5.45
N PHE A 103 11.42 -0.76 4.39
CA PHE A 103 10.49 0.03 3.57
C PHE A 103 10.60 -0.32 2.09
N ILE A 104 9.53 -0.03 1.36
CA ILE A 104 9.47 -0.03 -0.09
C ILE A 104 9.18 1.40 -0.56
N ALA A 105 9.90 1.85 -1.60
CA ALA A 105 9.67 3.14 -2.23
C ALA A 105 8.76 2.97 -3.44
N MET A 106 7.63 3.64 -3.46
CA MET A 106 6.64 3.53 -4.53
C MET A 106 6.24 4.88 -5.07
N MET A 107 5.95 4.89 -6.36
CA MET A 107 5.24 5.98 -7.06
C MET A 107 4.06 5.38 -7.82
N TRP A 108 3.15 6.22 -8.26
CA TRP A 108 1.97 5.82 -9.02
C TRP A 108 2.01 6.40 -10.42
N GLY A 109 1.58 5.58 -11.40
CA GLY A 109 1.61 5.93 -12.81
C GLY A 109 2.99 5.72 -13.43
N ASP A 110 3.25 4.49 -13.89
CA ASP A 110 4.51 4.07 -14.49
C ASP A 110 4.71 4.67 -15.90
N PRO A 111 5.64 5.62 -16.08
CA PRO A 111 5.87 6.21 -17.39
C PRO A 111 6.36 5.22 -18.45
N SER A 112 7.03 4.13 -18.05
CA SER A 112 7.52 3.10 -18.98
C SER A 112 6.38 2.33 -19.65
N LYS A 113 5.20 2.32 -19.03
CA LYS A 113 3.95 1.76 -19.56
C LYS A 113 3.09 2.80 -20.29
N GLY A 114 3.58 4.03 -20.40
CA GLY A 114 2.84 5.15 -20.98
C GLY A 114 1.76 5.71 -20.07
N TYR A 115 1.83 5.45 -18.74
CA TYR A 115 0.93 6.04 -17.75
C TYR A 115 1.48 7.39 -17.28
N GLY A 116 0.59 8.37 -17.11
CA GLY A 116 0.94 9.63 -16.45
C GLY A 116 1.18 9.41 -14.96
N ARG A 117 2.17 10.09 -14.37
CA ARG A 117 2.39 10.07 -12.93
C ARG A 117 1.17 10.63 -12.19
N HIS A 118 0.85 10.03 -11.07
CA HIS A 118 -0.21 10.48 -10.18
C HIS A 118 0.11 11.85 -9.58
N PRO A 119 -0.74 12.87 -9.75
CA PRO A 119 -0.56 14.16 -9.09
C PRO A 119 -0.98 14.06 -7.63
N ASN A 120 -0.32 14.84 -6.76
CA ASN A 120 -0.75 15.01 -5.39
C ASN A 120 -1.06 16.48 -5.12
N ALA A 121 -2.10 16.74 -4.32
CA ALA A 121 -2.53 18.09 -4.00
C ALA A 121 -3.08 18.18 -2.58
N VAL A 122 -2.77 19.28 -1.92
CA VAL A 122 -3.35 19.64 -0.62
C VAL A 122 -4.84 19.83 -0.70
N LYS A 123 -5.53 19.77 0.44
CA LYS A 123 -6.95 20.14 0.56
C LYS A 123 -7.16 21.58 0.08
N SER A 124 -8.12 21.77 -0.80
CA SER A 124 -8.46 23.09 -1.36
C SER A 124 -9.92 23.12 -1.80
N GLU A 125 -10.44 24.30 -2.08
CA GLU A 125 -11.79 24.44 -2.64
C GLU A 125 -11.91 23.72 -4.00
N ALA A 126 -10.87 23.72 -4.81
CA ALA A 126 -10.84 23.06 -6.12
C ALA A 126 -11.01 21.53 -6.06
N ASN A 127 -10.70 20.91 -4.91
CA ASN A 127 -10.88 19.48 -4.69
C ASN A 127 -11.86 19.17 -3.55
N ASN A 128 -12.82 20.07 -3.29
CA ASN A 128 -13.86 19.93 -2.28
C ASN A 128 -13.30 19.68 -0.86
N GLN A 129 -12.16 20.24 -0.52
CA GLN A 129 -11.47 20.08 0.76
C GLN A 129 -11.07 18.62 1.09
N VAL A 130 -11.05 17.72 0.11
CA VAL A 130 -10.67 16.31 0.32
C VAL A 130 -9.16 16.13 0.26
N GLY A 131 -8.50 16.84 -0.66
CA GLY A 131 -7.10 16.58 -1.00
C GLY A 131 -6.97 15.46 -2.05
N HIS A 132 -5.76 15.26 -2.54
CA HIS A 132 -5.47 14.26 -3.56
C HIS A 132 -4.11 13.63 -3.31
N TRP A 133 -4.07 12.58 -2.51
CA TRP A 133 -2.90 11.75 -2.24
C TRP A 133 -3.35 10.37 -1.77
N TYR A 134 -2.42 9.42 -1.62
CA TYR A 134 -2.70 8.14 -0.99
C TYR A 134 -2.61 8.31 0.52
N ASP A 135 -3.73 8.15 1.23
CA ASP A 135 -3.80 8.30 2.68
C ASP A 135 -3.43 7.02 3.43
N TRP A 136 -3.51 5.88 2.77
CA TRP A 136 -2.93 4.64 3.27
C TRP A 136 -2.49 3.70 2.16
N ILE A 137 -1.49 2.89 2.50
CA ILE A 137 -0.93 1.84 1.66
C ILE A 137 -0.75 0.61 2.53
N ARG A 138 -1.30 -0.53 2.08
CA ARG A 138 -1.11 -1.85 2.68
C ARG A 138 -0.20 -2.69 1.84
N VAL A 139 0.74 -3.35 2.51
CA VAL A 139 1.70 -4.25 1.88
C VAL A 139 1.68 -5.58 2.60
N ARG A 140 1.62 -6.68 1.84
CA ARG A 140 1.79 -8.04 2.34
C ARG A 140 2.50 -8.90 1.30
N LYS A 141 3.12 -10.00 1.72
CA LYS A 141 3.65 -11.00 0.78
C LYS A 141 2.51 -11.64 -0.01
N ALA A 142 2.65 -11.78 -1.32
CA ALA A 142 1.61 -12.31 -2.20
C ALA A 142 1.65 -13.86 -2.24
N GLU A 143 1.71 -14.49 -1.07
CA GLU A 143 1.72 -15.93 -0.90
C GLU A 143 0.42 -16.43 -0.30
N GLU A 144 0.05 -17.69 -0.62
CA GLU A 144 -1.11 -18.34 -0.03
C GLU A 144 -0.85 -18.60 1.47
N GLY A 145 -1.84 -18.29 2.29
CA GLY A 145 -1.75 -18.45 3.74
C GLY A 145 -1.03 -17.33 4.48
N GLU A 146 -0.44 -16.38 3.75
CA GLU A 146 0.17 -15.21 4.39
C GLU A 146 -0.91 -14.35 5.08
N THR A 147 -0.68 -13.99 6.33
CA THR A 147 -1.60 -13.19 7.15
C THR A 147 -1.05 -11.84 7.57
N GLU A 148 0.28 -11.66 7.54
CA GLU A 148 0.90 -10.40 7.90
C GLU A 148 0.69 -9.35 6.82
N GLU A 149 -0.01 -8.28 7.15
CA GLU A 149 -0.23 -7.12 6.31
C GLU A 149 0.11 -5.86 7.11
N LEU A 150 0.99 -5.03 6.59
CA LEU A 150 1.35 -3.76 7.21
C LEU A 150 0.69 -2.60 6.47
N GLN A 151 0.06 -1.71 7.25
CA GLN A 151 -0.49 -0.46 6.72
C GLN A 151 0.41 0.71 7.10
N SER A 152 0.83 1.47 6.10
CA SER A 152 1.42 2.81 6.26
C SER A 152 0.35 3.86 6.01
N SER A 153 0.25 4.84 6.90
CA SER A 153 -0.75 5.92 6.84
C SER A 153 -0.08 7.27 6.61
N TYR A 154 -0.77 8.13 5.87
CA TYR A 154 -0.29 9.45 5.46
C TYR A 154 -1.45 10.45 5.65
N SER A 155 -1.51 11.07 6.83
CA SER A 155 -2.66 11.91 7.23
C SER A 155 -2.70 13.26 6.51
N ASP A 156 -1.58 13.71 5.97
CA ASP A 156 -1.47 14.93 5.18
C ASP A 156 -0.42 14.80 4.07
N TRP A 157 -0.46 15.70 3.12
CA TRP A 157 0.52 15.83 2.06
C TRP A 157 0.84 17.33 1.88
N PRO A 158 2.12 17.74 1.75
CA PRO A 158 3.35 16.94 1.55
C PRO A 158 4.03 16.43 2.83
N GLY A 159 3.53 16.75 3.98
CA GLY A 159 4.05 16.30 5.27
C GLY A 159 3.14 15.24 5.91
N THR A 160 3.68 14.42 6.79
CA THR A 160 2.93 13.47 7.61
C THR A 160 2.72 14.01 9.02
N ALA A 161 1.52 13.82 9.59
CA ALA A 161 1.23 14.23 10.96
C ALA A 161 2.02 13.40 11.99
N PRO A 162 2.24 13.91 13.20
CA PRO A 162 2.84 13.14 14.28
C PRO A 162 2.05 11.85 14.55
N GLY A 163 2.76 10.72 14.57
CA GLY A 163 2.16 9.40 14.79
C GLY A 163 1.86 8.60 13.54
N ASP A 164 1.92 9.18 12.35
CA ASP A 164 1.87 8.43 11.10
C ASP A 164 3.11 7.56 10.94
N ASN A 165 2.91 6.36 10.38
CA ASN A 165 3.98 5.41 10.09
C ASN A 165 4.42 5.44 8.62
N GLY A 166 3.81 6.30 7.81
CA GLY A 166 4.19 6.57 6.43
C GLY A 166 5.14 7.77 6.35
N ALA A 167 5.99 7.77 5.34
CA ALA A 167 6.90 8.87 5.06
C ALA A 167 6.95 9.15 3.56
N TYR A 168 7.38 10.35 3.20
CA TYR A 168 7.61 10.77 1.83
C TYR A 168 9.09 10.96 1.54
N ALA A 169 9.45 10.72 0.28
CA ALA A 169 10.70 11.16 -0.32
C ALA A 169 10.39 11.87 -1.65
N VAL A 170 11.40 12.50 -2.23
CA VAL A 170 11.28 13.24 -3.49
C VAL A 170 11.98 12.47 -4.60
N PHE A 171 11.30 12.29 -5.73
CA PHE A 171 11.90 11.72 -6.93
C PHE A 171 12.69 12.78 -7.67
N GLY A 172 14.01 12.54 -7.82
CA GLY A 172 14.92 13.50 -8.44
C GLY A 172 15.32 14.63 -7.50
N GLU A 173 15.74 15.73 -8.09
CA GLU A 173 16.12 16.96 -7.36
C GLU A 173 14.92 17.91 -7.26
N GLY A 174 14.74 18.55 -6.12
CA GLY A 174 13.76 19.61 -5.96
C GLY A 174 12.71 19.38 -4.89
N ASP A 175 11.58 20.07 -5.04
CA ASP A 175 10.48 20.11 -4.09
C ASP A 175 9.46 18.99 -4.38
N ILE A 176 8.96 18.32 -3.35
CA ILE A 176 7.92 17.30 -3.44
C ILE A 176 6.62 17.84 -4.08
N THR A 177 6.35 19.16 -3.93
CA THR A 177 5.16 19.80 -4.49
C THR A 177 5.32 20.23 -5.95
N ALA A 178 6.55 20.18 -6.48
CA ALA A 178 6.81 20.52 -7.87
C ALA A 178 6.06 19.60 -8.83
N ASP A 179 5.80 20.07 -10.04
CA ASP A 179 5.06 19.36 -11.10
C ASP A 179 3.70 18.80 -10.62
N GLY A 180 2.98 19.55 -9.77
CA GLY A 180 1.70 19.11 -9.21
C GLY A 180 1.83 17.87 -8.33
N GLY A 181 2.92 17.77 -7.58
CA GLY A 181 3.16 16.68 -6.63
C GLY A 181 3.50 15.32 -7.25
N LYS A 182 3.79 15.29 -8.55
CA LYS A 182 4.11 14.04 -9.27
C LYS A 182 5.46 13.45 -8.91
N ASN A 183 6.30 14.19 -8.16
CA ASN A 183 7.60 13.72 -7.67
C ASN A 183 7.52 13.06 -6.28
N THR A 184 6.33 12.83 -5.76
CA THR A 184 6.12 12.19 -4.47
C THR A 184 6.47 10.71 -4.52
N ILE A 185 7.43 10.29 -3.69
CA ILE A 185 7.71 8.90 -3.37
C ILE A 185 7.06 8.58 -2.03
N TYR A 186 6.28 7.51 -1.98
CA TYR A 186 5.71 6.98 -0.75
C TYR A 186 6.61 5.88 -0.21
N LEU A 187 7.04 6.02 1.04
CA LEU A 187 7.78 5.00 1.76
C LEU A 187 6.81 4.21 2.64
N ALA A 188 6.48 3.00 2.23
CA ALA A 188 5.58 2.11 2.96
C ALA A 188 6.35 0.99 3.64
N ALA A 189 5.92 0.60 4.84
CA ALA A 189 6.54 -0.47 5.60
C ALA A 189 6.36 -1.83 4.90
N LEU A 190 7.42 -2.64 4.91
CA LEU A 190 7.41 -4.03 4.44
C LEU A 190 7.21 -4.99 5.61
N PRO A 191 6.37 -6.04 5.46
CA PRO A 191 6.27 -7.13 6.41
C PRO A 191 7.63 -7.80 6.67
N ALA A 192 7.80 -8.35 7.87
CA ALA A 192 9.01 -9.08 8.21
C ALA A 192 9.20 -10.27 7.26
N GLY A 193 10.45 -10.51 6.84
CA GLY A 193 10.77 -11.64 5.96
C GLY A 193 10.51 -11.39 4.47
N VAL A 194 9.99 -10.23 4.06
CA VAL A 194 9.95 -9.83 2.66
C VAL A 194 11.34 -9.43 2.20
N THR A 195 11.83 -10.04 1.13
CA THR A 195 13.19 -9.88 0.59
C THR A 195 13.18 -9.63 -0.91
N SER A 196 14.34 -9.30 -1.48
CA SER A 196 14.53 -9.18 -2.94
C SER A 196 14.04 -10.44 -3.67
N GLY A 197 13.30 -10.25 -4.74
CA GLY A 197 12.67 -11.31 -5.52
C GLY A 197 11.27 -11.70 -5.05
N ASP A 198 10.87 -11.37 -3.83
CA ASP A 198 9.53 -11.66 -3.34
C ASP A 198 8.46 -10.86 -4.09
N ARG A 199 7.30 -11.50 -4.27
CA ARG A 199 6.11 -10.86 -4.81
C ARG A 199 5.28 -10.30 -3.67
N VAL A 200 4.90 -9.02 -3.75
CA VAL A 200 4.07 -8.35 -2.76
C VAL A 200 2.76 -7.88 -3.38
N HIS A 201 1.70 -7.99 -2.60
CA HIS A 201 0.40 -7.40 -2.84
C HIS A 201 0.39 -5.98 -2.28
N ILE A 202 0.03 -5.02 -3.10
CA ILE A 202 -0.15 -3.62 -2.75
C ILE A 202 -1.63 -3.29 -2.83
N TRP A 203 -2.20 -2.81 -1.75
CA TRP A 203 -3.56 -2.28 -1.70
C TRP A 203 -3.50 -0.87 -1.13
N ALA A 204 -3.93 0.11 -1.90
CA ALA A 204 -3.76 1.51 -1.55
C ALA A 204 -5.02 2.33 -1.85
N HIS A 205 -5.27 3.36 -1.06
CA HIS A 205 -6.42 4.25 -1.21
C HIS A 205 -5.96 5.67 -1.55
N CYS A 206 -6.48 6.18 -2.66
CA CYS A 206 -6.40 7.59 -3.03
C CYS A 206 -7.65 8.30 -2.52
N LEU A 207 -7.49 9.35 -1.72
CA LEU A 207 -8.60 10.11 -1.11
C LEU A 207 -9.70 10.52 -2.09
N THR A 208 -9.33 10.87 -3.32
CA THR A 208 -10.27 11.38 -4.33
C THR A 208 -10.84 10.26 -5.22
N HIS A 209 -10.07 9.17 -5.44
CA HIS A 209 -10.40 8.23 -6.51
C HIS A 209 -10.59 6.78 -6.04
N GLY A 210 -10.53 6.51 -4.72
CA GLY A 210 -10.80 5.18 -4.17
C GLY A 210 -9.58 4.27 -4.12
N GLU A 211 -9.82 2.96 -4.09
CA GLU A 211 -8.82 1.93 -3.80
C GLU A 211 -8.34 1.21 -5.06
N TYR A 212 -7.05 0.92 -5.09
CA TYR A 212 -6.39 0.24 -6.19
C TYR A 212 -5.49 -0.89 -5.67
N VAL A 213 -5.41 -1.96 -6.46
CA VAL A 213 -4.64 -3.16 -6.14
C VAL A 213 -3.63 -3.44 -7.24
N ALA A 214 -2.44 -3.83 -6.83
CA ALA A 214 -1.39 -4.31 -7.73
C ALA A 214 -0.51 -5.35 -7.05
N PHE A 215 0.27 -6.06 -7.86
CA PHE A 215 1.35 -6.91 -7.39
C PHE A 215 2.68 -6.40 -7.94
N LEU A 216 3.69 -6.32 -7.06
CA LEU A 216 5.03 -5.86 -7.41
C LEU A 216 6.06 -6.90 -6.98
N THR A 217 7.18 -6.98 -7.70
CA THR A 217 8.36 -7.77 -7.26
C THR A 217 9.33 -6.83 -6.56
N ILE A 218 9.77 -7.19 -5.37
CA ILE A 218 10.80 -6.45 -4.62
C ILE A 218 12.13 -6.56 -5.38
N PRO A 219 12.83 -5.45 -5.65
CA PRO A 219 14.06 -5.43 -6.42
C PRO A 219 15.26 -6.06 -5.70
#